data_f7c35c77e5d140969f681222bd65a6f0
#
_entry.id   f7c35c77e5d140969f681222bd65a6f0
#
_cell.length_a   1.000
_cell.length_b   1.000
_cell.length_c   1.000
_cell.angle_alpha   90.00
_cell.angle_beta   90.00
_cell.angle_gamma   90.00
#
_symmetry.space_group_name_H-M   'P 1'
#
loop_
_entity.id
_entity.type
_entity.pdbx_description
1 polymer ?
#
loop_
_entity_poly.entity_id
_entity_poly.type
_entity_poly.pdbx_seq_one_letter_code
_entity_poly.pdbx_strand_id
1 'polypeptide(L)'
;MGLSRFHGYSTHTNVPLNQLFFIDEKWLNVAAAIPVNYLTAYFMMVHQAAIREDEWFLIHGIGGGVGIAALQIAQHLGVKIIGTCSGWKHNQIHEMGVEHVIDYRSENFKDRVLEITDGNGADVIIDSLGGKALKDSYGCLAEFGRLISYGFSKAA
;
A
#
# COMPACT_ATOMS: atom_id res chain seq x y z
N MET A 1 15.83 -1.76 17.28
CA MET A 1 14.49 -2.06 16.76
C MET A 1 14.33 -3.57 16.65
N GLY A 2 13.14 -4.11 16.90
CA GLY A 2 12.93 -5.56 16.82
C GLY A 2 11.51 -5.89 16.38
N LEU A 3 11.31 -7.12 15.90
CA LEU A 3 10.00 -7.67 15.56
C LEU A 3 9.58 -8.66 16.65
N SER A 4 8.37 -8.49 17.18
CA SER A 4 7.77 -9.45 18.11
C SER A 4 6.31 -9.69 17.75
N ARG A 5 5.81 -10.90 18.07
CA ARG A 5 4.41 -11.25 17.78
C ARG A 5 3.43 -10.49 18.66
N PHE A 6 3.83 -10.18 19.90
CA PHE A 6 3.01 -9.54 20.93
C PHE A 6 3.86 -8.53 21.73
N HIS A 7 3.22 -7.82 22.64
CA HIS A 7 3.85 -6.89 23.59
C HIS A 7 4.42 -5.61 22.97
N GLY A 8 3.89 -5.15 21.80
CA GLY A 8 4.31 -3.90 21.19
C GLY A 8 3.95 -2.63 21.99
N TYR A 9 2.98 -2.70 22.90
CA TYR A 9 2.58 -1.61 23.81
C TYR A 9 3.18 -1.75 25.21
N SER A 10 4.45 -2.14 25.30
CA SER A 10 5.15 -2.28 26.57
C SER A 10 6.43 -1.46 26.58
N THR A 11 6.86 -1.05 27.79
CA THR A 11 8.12 -0.33 27.97
C THR A 11 9.34 -1.24 27.78
N HIS A 12 9.17 -2.54 27.97
CA HIS A 12 10.18 -3.57 27.79
C HIS A 12 9.57 -4.81 27.19
N THR A 13 10.28 -5.46 26.29
CA THR A 13 9.88 -6.75 25.70
C THR A 13 11.11 -7.60 25.39
N ASN A 14 10.95 -8.93 25.47
CA ASN A 14 11.99 -9.86 25.07
C ASN A 14 11.85 -10.17 23.59
N VAL A 15 12.91 -9.96 22.84
CA VAL A 15 12.95 -10.22 21.39
C VAL A 15 14.16 -11.10 21.09
N PRO A 16 14.03 -12.16 20.29
CA PRO A 16 15.16 -12.96 19.84
C PRO A 16 16.21 -12.12 19.12
N LEU A 17 17.49 -12.39 19.34
CA LEU A 17 18.59 -11.60 18.77
C LEU A 17 18.55 -11.54 17.25
N ASN A 18 18.12 -12.62 16.59
CA ASN A 18 17.98 -12.70 15.13
C ASN A 18 16.80 -11.89 14.57
N GLN A 19 15.99 -11.28 15.44
CA GLN A 19 14.88 -10.38 15.08
C GLN A 19 15.17 -8.92 15.50
N LEU A 20 16.41 -8.63 15.88
CA LEU A 20 16.85 -7.28 16.23
C LEU A 20 17.58 -6.62 15.06
N PHE A 21 17.33 -5.34 14.90
CA PHE A 21 17.96 -4.48 13.90
C PHE A 21 18.56 -3.26 14.61
N PHE A 22 19.81 -2.94 14.29
CA PHE A 22 20.39 -1.66 14.67
C PHE A 22 19.76 -0.55 13.84
N ILE A 23 19.45 0.55 14.50
CA ILE A 23 18.92 1.76 13.86
C ILE A 23 19.69 2.97 14.37
N ASP A 24 19.84 3.96 13.50
CA ASP A 24 20.40 5.24 13.84
C ASP A 24 19.45 6.02 14.77
N GLU A 25 19.97 6.79 15.71
CA GLU A 25 19.18 7.59 16.68
C GLU A 25 18.17 8.53 16.01
N LYS A 26 18.51 9.07 14.84
CA LYS A 26 17.62 9.94 14.08
C LYS A 26 16.27 9.29 13.69
N TRP A 27 16.21 7.94 13.69
CA TRP A 27 15.00 7.18 13.32
C TRP A 27 14.19 6.72 14.53
N LEU A 28 14.60 6.97 15.77
CA LEU A 28 13.93 6.45 16.97
C LEU A 28 12.44 6.77 17.02
N ASN A 29 12.04 7.97 16.61
CA ASN A 29 10.65 8.43 16.67
C ASN A 29 9.73 7.74 15.64
N VAL A 30 10.27 7.14 14.57
CA VAL A 30 9.52 6.53 13.48
C VAL A 30 9.85 5.05 13.27
N ALA A 31 10.87 4.55 13.92
CA ALA A 31 11.40 3.21 13.71
C ALA A 31 10.35 2.10 13.85
N ALA A 32 9.43 2.22 14.80
CA ALA A 32 8.37 1.22 15.00
C ALA A 32 7.40 1.10 13.82
N ALA A 33 7.26 2.15 13.02
CA ALA A 33 6.39 2.14 11.83
C ALA A 33 7.04 1.49 10.60
N ILE A 34 8.36 1.29 10.60
CA ILE A 34 9.11 0.85 9.42
C ILE A 34 8.99 -0.65 9.14
N PRO A 35 9.31 -1.58 10.07
CA PRO A 35 9.56 -2.97 9.71
C PRO A 35 8.37 -3.65 9.03
N VAL A 36 7.22 -3.66 9.70
CA VAL A 36 6.04 -4.39 9.20
C VAL A 36 5.52 -3.75 7.91
N ASN A 37 5.39 -2.43 7.88
CA ASN A 37 4.80 -1.73 6.74
C ASN A 37 5.68 -1.85 5.49
N TYR A 38 6.98 -1.56 5.62
CA TYR A 38 7.88 -1.58 4.46
C TYR A 38 8.23 -2.99 4.00
N LEU A 39 8.43 -3.95 4.92
CA LEU A 39 8.65 -5.34 4.53
C LEU A 39 7.42 -5.92 3.82
N THR A 40 6.21 -5.61 4.31
CA THR A 40 4.97 -6.04 3.66
C THR A 40 4.84 -5.43 2.27
N ALA A 41 5.00 -4.11 2.14
CA ALA A 41 4.92 -3.43 0.85
C ALA A 41 5.97 -3.96 -0.14
N TYR A 42 7.23 -4.05 0.30
CA TYR A 42 8.32 -4.54 -0.53
C TYR A 42 8.09 -5.98 -1.00
N PHE A 43 7.68 -6.86 -0.11
CA PHE A 43 7.40 -8.25 -0.46
C PHE A 43 6.28 -8.37 -1.50
N MET A 44 5.18 -7.63 -1.32
CA MET A 44 4.08 -7.61 -2.28
C MET A 44 4.50 -7.07 -3.65
N MET A 45 5.21 -5.93 -3.66
CA MET A 45 5.56 -5.24 -4.89
C MET A 45 6.68 -5.94 -5.67
N VAL A 46 7.75 -6.32 -4.99
CA VAL A 46 8.96 -6.84 -5.63
C VAL A 46 8.89 -8.35 -5.82
N HIS A 47 8.52 -9.09 -4.77
CA HIS A 47 8.55 -10.55 -4.84
C HIS A 47 7.27 -11.18 -5.40
N GLN A 48 6.09 -10.66 -5.04
CA GLN A 48 4.84 -11.24 -5.52
C GLN A 48 4.40 -10.63 -6.86
N ALA A 49 4.36 -9.32 -6.96
CA ALA A 49 3.92 -8.64 -8.17
C ALA A 49 5.02 -8.50 -9.23
N ALA A 50 6.29 -8.52 -8.85
CA ALA A 50 7.42 -8.19 -9.74
C ALA A 50 7.13 -6.91 -10.53
N ILE A 51 6.71 -5.86 -9.82
CA ILE A 51 6.26 -4.59 -10.38
C ILE A 51 7.38 -3.94 -11.19
N ARG A 52 7.02 -3.28 -12.30
CA ARG A 52 7.97 -2.69 -13.25
C ARG A 52 7.73 -1.19 -13.40
N GLU A 53 8.75 -0.50 -13.85
CA GLU A 53 8.66 0.91 -14.27
C GLU A 53 7.52 1.11 -15.28
N ASP A 54 6.85 2.26 -15.23
CA ASP A 54 5.72 2.66 -16.06
C ASP A 54 4.42 1.87 -15.88
N GLU A 55 4.37 0.81 -15.08
CA GLU A 55 3.10 0.11 -14.77
C GLU A 55 2.15 0.98 -13.94
N TRP A 56 0.85 0.83 -14.16
CA TRP A 56 -0.18 1.41 -13.31
C TRP A 56 -0.36 0.59 -12.03
N PHE A 57 -0.15 1.24 -10.90
CA PHE A 57 -0.23 0.63 -9.58
C PHE A 57 -1.37 1.24 -8.74
N LEU A 58 -2.41 0.44 -8.47
CA LEU A 58 -3.51 0.82 -7.59
C LEU A 58 -3.21 0.42 -6.14
N ILE A 59 -3.21 1.41 -5.26
CA ILE A 59 -2.97 1.22 -3.82
C ILE A 59 -4.26 1.51 -3.05
N HIS A 60 -4.95 0.46 -2.58
CA HIS A 60 -6.06 0.66 -1.67
C HIS A 60 -5.58 1.07 -0.28
N GLY A 61 -6.24 2.10 0.29
CA GLY A 61 -5.86 2.62 1.59
C GLY A 61 -4.48 3.28 1.60
N ILE A 62 -4.15 4.02 0.54
CA ILE A 62 -2.83 4.65 0.32
C ILE A 62 -2.37 5.51 1.51
N GLY A 63 -3.28 6.12 2.27
CA GLY A 63 -2.97 6.88 3.49
C GLY A 63 -2.81 6.04 4.76
N GLY A 64 -2.67 4.72 4.66
CA GLY A 64 -2.35 3.80 5.75
C GLY A 64 -0.86 3.46 5.81
N GLY A 65 -0.39 2.78 6.86
CA GLY A 65 1.03 2.48 7.04
C GLY A 65 1.65 1.71 5.87
N VAL A 66 1.04 0.61 5.44
CA VAL A 66 1.50 -0.17 4.27
C VAL A 66 1.31 0.64 2.98
N GLY A 67 0.21 1.41 2.86
CA GLY A 67 -0.06 2.25 1.70
C GLY A 67 1.01 3.33 1.49
N ILE A 68 1.41 4.03 2.56
CA ILE A 68 2.51 5.03 2.52
C ILE A 68 3.85 4.36 2.16
N ALA A 69 4.14 3.19 2.72
CA ALA A 69 5.36 2.46 2.38
C ALA A 69 5.36 2.03 0.90
N ALA A 70 4.23 1.52 0.40
CA ALA A 70 4.06 1.15 -1.00
C ALA A 70 4.20 2.37 -1.93
N LEU A 71 3.60 3.51 -1.57
CA LEU A 71 3.75 4.77 -2.31
C LEU A 71 5.22 5.16 -2.47
N GLN A 72 5.98 5.19 -1.38
CA GLN A 72 7.38 5.60 -1.42
C GLN A 72 8.26 4.63 -2.22
N ILE A 73 8.00 3.33 -2.12
CA ILE A 73 8.68 2.33 -2.95
C ILE A 73 8.31 2.51 -4.43
N ALA A 74 7.03 2.72 -4.74
CA ALA A 74 6.54 2.92 -6.11
C ALA A 74 7.18 4.15 -6.77
N GLN A 75 7.28 5.26 -6.04
CA GLN A 75 7.96 6.47 -6.53
C GLN A 75 9.43 6.21 -6.86
N HIS A 76 10.13 5.42 -6.03
CA HIS A 76 11.52 5.05 -6.30
C HIS A 76 11.67 4.13 -7.52
N LEU A 77 10.66 3.33 -7.83
CA LEU A 77 10.65 2.40 -8.95
C LEU A 77 10.11 3.00 -10.26
N GLY A 78 9.70 4.27 -10.29
CA GLY A 78 9.15 4.91 -11.47
C GLY A 78 7.77 4.39 -11.91
N VAL A 79 6.95 3.98 -10.95
CA VAL A 79 5.63 3.39 -11.19
C VAL A 79 4.56 4.49 -11.22
N LYS A 80 3.56 4.38 -12.10
CA LYS A 80 2.40 5.26 -12.15
C LYS A 80 1.41 4.90 -11.05
N ILE A 81 1.06 5.86 -10.19
CA ILE A 81 0.36 5.57 -8.94
C ILE A 81 -1.08 6.07 -8.97
N ILE A 82 -2.01 5.18 -8.63
CA ILE A 82 -3.40 5.51 -8.32
C ILE A 82 -3.63 5.11 -6.85
N GLY A 83 -4.13 6.04 -6.03
CA GLY A 83 -4.40 5.77 -4.62
C GLY A 83 -5.88 5.88 -4.27
N THR A 84 -6.39 5.00 -3.41
CA THR A 84 -7.71 5.21 -2.81
C THR A 84 -7.57 5.57 -1.34
N CYS A 85 -8.25 6.62 -0.89
CA CYS A 85 -8.36 6.98 0.51
C CYS A 85 -9.66 7.74 0.79
N SER A 86 -9.89 8.15 2.04
CA SER A 86 -10.98 9.07 2.37
C SER A 86 -10.63 10.49 1.96
N GLY A 87 -11.61 11.28 1.51
CA GLY A 87 -11.40 12.64 0.97
C GLY A 87 -10.59 13.57 1.86
N TRP A 88 -10.71 13.47 3.19
CA TRP A 88 -9.92 14.30 4.12
C TRP A 88 -8.40 14.05 4.08
N LYS A 89 -7.96 12.94 3.47
CA LYS A 89 -6.53 12.62 3.26
C LYS A 89 -6.01 13.03 1.89
N HIS A 90 -6.86 13.47 0.97
CA HIS A 90 -6.47 13.75 -0.42
C HIS A 90 -5.33 14.76 -0.48
N ASN A 91 -5.44 15.89 0.21
CA ASN A 91 -4.39 16.92 0.19
C ASN A 91 -3.04 16.37 0.63
N GLN A 92 -3.02 15.59 1.73
CA GLN A 92 -1.80 14.97 2.21
C GLN A 92 -1.16 14.03 1.17
N ILE A 93 -1.99 13.23 0.47
CA ILE A 93 -1.50 12.29 -0.53
C ILE A 93 -1.03 13.03 -1.80
N HIS A 94 -1.72 14.09 -2.21
CA HIS A 94 -1.27 14.97 -3.30
C HIS A 94 0.07 15.66 -2.96
N GLU A 95 0.24 16.16 -1.74
CA GLU A 95 1.51 16.75 -1.27
C GLU A 95 2.67 15.75 -1.30
N MET A 96 2.36 14.45 -1.20
CA MET A 96 3.34 13.37 -1.39
C MET A 96 3.60 13.01 -2.86
N GLY A 97 3.08 13.79 -3.82
CA GLY A 97 3.34 13.63 -5.25
C GLY A 97 2.46 12.62 -5.98
N VAL A 98 1.32 12.23 -5.42
CA VAL A 98 0.36 11.35 -6.12
C VAL A 98 -0.63 12.20 -6.89
N GLU A 99 -0.69 12.03 -8.20
CA GLU A 99 -1.61 12.77 -9.08
C GLU A 99 -3.04 12.21 -8.99
N HIS A 100 -3.20 10.90 -9.01
CA HIS A 100 -4.51 10.24 -9.06
C HIS A 100 -4.91 9.69 -7.69
N VAL A 101 -5.76 10.44 -6.98
CA VAL A 101 -6.30 10.05 -5.67
C VAL A 101 -7.82 9.98 -5.76
N ILE A 102 -8.39 8.83 -5.38
CA ILE A 102 -9.83 8.52 -5.51
C ILE A 102 -10.43 8.46 -4.10
N ASP A 103 -11.51 9.22 -3.85
CA ASP A 103 -12.31 9.08 -2.62
C ASP A 103 -13.31 7.92 -2.78
N TYR A 104 -12.96 6.77 -2.23
CA TYR A 104 -13.80 5.57 -2.28
C TYR A 104 -15.18 5.74 -1.61
N ARG A 105 -15.47 6.86 -0.94
CA ARG A 105 -16.76 7.14 -0.31
C ARG A 105 -17.73 7.84 -1.25
N SER A 106 -17.21 8.65 -2.16
CA SER A 106 -18.00 9.48 -3.10
C SER A 106 -17.89 9.01 -4.54
N GLU A 107 -16.86 8.21 -4.87
CA GLU A 107 -16.58 7.77 -6.23
C GLU A 107 -16.57 6.24 -6.34
N ASN A 108 -16.96 5.73 -7.52
CA ASN A 108 -16.73 4.34 -7.88
C ASN A 108 -15.27 4.19 -8.36
N PHE A 109 -14.41 3.67 -7.49
CA PHE A 109 -12.98 3.57 -7.81
C PHE A 109 -12.69 2.73 -9.06
N LYS A 110 -13.49 1.69 -9.34
CA LYS A 110 -13.33 0.86 -10.53
C LYS A 110 -13.48 1.68 -11.81
N ASP A 111 -14.54 2.48 -11.90
CA ASP A 111 -14.82 3.31 -13.08
C ASP A 111 -13.73 4.38 -13.22
N ARG A 112 -13.30 4.98 -12.10
CA ARG A 112 -12.23 5.97 -12.10
C ARG A 112 -10.86 5.38 -12.51
N VAL A 113 -10.52 4.17 -12.06
CA VAL A 113 -9.28 3.50 -12.52
C VAL A 113 -9.32 3.26 -14.02
N LEU A 114 -10.44 2.76 -14.56
CA LEU A 114 -10.57 2.54 -15.99
C LEU A 114 -10.48 3.85 -16.78
N GLU A 115 -11.05 4.94 -16.29
CA GLU A 115 -10.93 6.26 -16.90
C GLU A 115 -9.48 6.77 -16.93
N ILE A 116 -8.76 6.69 -15.79
CA ILE A 116 -7.36 7.11 -15.67
C ILE A 116 -6.43 6.30 -16.58
N THR A 117 -6.76 5.03 -16.80
CA THR A 117 -5.93 4.09 -17.57
C THR A 117 -6.42 3.89 -19.02
N ASP A 118 -7.28 4.77 -19.53
CA ASP A 118 -7.85 4.69 -20.88
C ASP A 118 -8.50 3.33 -21.18
N GLY A 119 -9.16 2.74 -20.17
CA GLY A 119 -9.84 1.45 -20.26
C GLY A 119 -8.94 0.22 -20.06
N ASN A 120 -7.61 0.37 -19.96
CA ASN A 120 -6.68 -0.75 -19.84
C ASN A 120 -6.67 -1.39 -18.46
N GLY A 121 -7.00 -0.64 -17.41
CA GLY A 121 -6.94 -1.09 -16.03
C GLY A 121 -5.56 -0.93 -15.38
N ALA A 122 -5.45 -1.32 -14.11
CA ALA A 122 -4.21 -1.25 -13.35
C ALA A 122 -3.41 -2.55 -13.50
N ASP A 123 -2.11 -2.45 -13.76
CA ASP A 123 -1.21 -3.60 -13.91
C ASP A 123 -0.96 -4.33 -12.60
N VAL A 124 -0.89 -3.58 -11.51
CA VAL A 124 -0.75 -4.12 -10.16
C VAL A 124 -1.76 -3.48 -9.22
N ILE A 125 -2.42 -4.30 -8.41
CA ILE A 125 -3.33 -3.83 -7.36
C ILE A 125 -2.94 -4.48 -6.05
N ILE A 126 -2.81 -3.69 -4.97
CA ILE A 126 -2.73 -4.21 -3.61
C ILE A 126 -4.02 -3.89 -2.85
N ASP A 127 -4.67 -4.92 -2.32
CA ASP A 127 -5.97 -4.84 -1.68
C ASP A 127 -5.90 -5.24 -0.20
N SER A 128 -6.23 -4.28 0.67
CA SER A 128 -6.38 -4.48 2.13
C SER A 128 -7.84 -4.55 2.57
N LEU A 129 -8.79 -4.41 1.64
CA LEU A 129 -10.20 -4.23 1.95
C LEU A 129 -10.97 -5.55 1.95
N GLY A 130 -10.74 -6.39 0.96
CA GLY A 130 -11.47 -7.64 0.78
C GLY A 130 -12.93 -7.44 0.32
N GLY A 131 -13.71 -8.50 0.38
CA GLY A 131 -15.16 -8.48 0.12
C GLY A 131 -15.53 -7.93 -1.26
N LYS A 132 -16.50 -7.00 -1.31
CA LYS A 132 -16.94 -6.37 -2.56
C LYS A 132 -15.82 -5.59 -3.25
N ALA A 133 -14.98 -4.89 -2.48
CA ALA A 133 -13.89 -4.10 -3.03
C ALA A 133 -12.90 -4.97 -3.82
N LEU A 134 -12.59 -6.19 -3.34
CA LEU A 134 -11.73 -7.14 -4.05
C LEU A 134 -12.32 -7.56 -5.40
N LYS A 135 -13.65 -7.76 -5.50
CA LYS A 135 -14.31 -8.06 -6.77
C LYS A 135 -14.26 -6.89 -7.74
N ASP A 136 -14.48 -5.68 -7.23
CA ASP A 136 -14.40 -4.45 -8.03
C ASP A 136 -12.96 -4.20 -8.49
N SER A 137 -11.95 -4.48 -7.67
CA SER A 137 -10.52 -4.45 -8.02
C SER A 137 -10.19 -5.40 -9.17
N TYR A 138 -10.70 -6.64 -9.09
CA TYR A 138 -10.55 -7.57 -10.21
C TYR A 138 -11.17 -7.05 -11.51
N GLY A 139 -12.26 -6.30 -11.42
CA GLY A 139 -12.95 -5.70 -12.56
C GLY A 139 -12.26 -4.49 -13.19
N CYS A 140 -11.18 -3.97 -12.62
CA CYS A 140 -10.33 -2.92 -13.18
C CYS A 140 -8.84 -3.32 -13.23
N LEU A 141 -8.57 -4.64 -13.19
CA LEU A 141 -7.24 -5.18 -13.38
C LEU A 141 -6.94 -5.22 -14.89
N ALA A 142 -5.73 -4.84 -15.26
CA ALA A 142 -5.26 -4.92 -16.64
C ALA A 142 -5.12 -6.37 -17.11
N GLU A 143 -5.04 -6.58 -18.42
CA GLU A 143 -4.71 -7.89 -18.98
C GLU A 143 -3.32 -8.34 -18.46
N PHE A 144 -3.22 -9.57 -17.96
CA PHE A 144 -2.04 -10.10 -17.24
C PHE A 144 -1.66 -9.33 -15.97
N GLY A 145 -2.54 -8.48 -15.43
CA GLY A 145 -2.35 -7.75 -14.20
C GLY A 145 -2.26 -8.67 -12.97
N ARG A 146 -1.75 -8.15 -11.87
CA ARG A 146 -1.52 -8.90 -10.61
C ARG A 146 -2.28 -8.22 -9.47
N LEU A 147 -3.18 -8.96 -8.84
CA LEU A 147 -3.95 -8.51 -7.68
C LEU A 147 -3.48 -9.23 -6.43
N ILE A 148 -2.90 -8.50 -5.49
CA ILE A 148 -2.40 -9.02 -4.23
C ILE A 148 -3.34 -8.60 -3.10
N SER A 149 -4.07 -9.56 -2.53
CA SER A 149 -4.90 -9.34 -1.35
C SER A 149 -4.10 -9.66 -0.08
N TYR A 150 -3.99 -8.68 0.82
CA TYR A 150 -3.21 -8.80 2.05
C TYR A 150 -3.99 -8.43 3.32
N GLY A 151 -5.28 -8.18 3.19
CA GLY A 151 -6.15 -7.80 4.31
C GLY A 151 -7.62 -7.99 4.02
N PHE A 152 -8.44 -7.81 5.06
CA PHE A 152 -9.89 -8.01 5.02
C PHE A 152 -10.63 -6.95 5.86
N SER A 153 -10.21 -5.69 5.77
CA SER A 153 -10.75 -4.62 6.64
C SER A 153 -12.24 -4.31 6.42
N LYS A 154 -12.83 -4.76 5.30
CA LYS A 154 -14.26 -4.61 4.97
C LYS A 154 -14.97 -5.94 4.71
N ALA A 155 -14.40 -7.06 5.08
CA ALA A 155 -14.97 -8.39 4.83
C ALA A 155 -16.02 -8.83 5.88
N ALA A 156 -16.52 -7.91 6.71
CA ALA A 156 -17.64 -8.15 7.64
C ALA A 156 -18.90 -7.49 7.13
#